data_7d2cead2376227a18930c8e26167897b
#
_entry.id   7d2cead2376227a18930c8e26167897b
#
_cell.length_a   1.000
_cell.length_b   1.000
_cell.length_c   1.000
_cell.angle_alpha   90.00
_cell.angle_beta   90.00
_cell.angle_gamma   90.00
#
_symmetry.space_group_name_H-M   'P 1'
#
loop_
_entity.id
_entity.type
_entity.pdbx_description
1 polymer ?
#
loop_
_entity_poly.entity_id
_entity_poly.type
_entity_poly.pdbx_seq_one_letter_code
_entity_poly.pdbx_strand_id
1 'polypeptide(L)'
;MHPEQIAMQRIQEFAGESPSISRRGLFGAGLAMALSSLAFANSDRKRRILLRSSWQTVNIGDIAHTPGVLRLLEKYLPDVEVRLWPSNIGNGVEQLLRERFPSVTIIKSSRDVASALEECDFLLHGSGPFLVAQTDVERWAKSTGKPYGVYGITFSDNHYSTKPLPPEAIARTVEVLNGAKFVFFRDSPSLALAKEKGCHAPIMQFAPDGAFATDLTDDPRADAFLAKHDLRAKQFLCCIPRYRYTPYWTIPERKTPFDASKNEINQQHVEADHAPLRQAIIEIVRQTEMKVLLCPEDQTQMALGKSLLLDRLPQDVQAKVVWRPDYWLTGEARSTYLRSAGLFGNEMHSPIMCIGAGIPAIVCRWQEQTSKGMMWKDIGLEDWLFDMDEPRDVERIVPTVLTLATDPQGAAEKANVARKFVEKQQEVTMKILAGELPDSG
;
A
#
# COMPACT_ATOMS: atom_id res chain seq x y z
N MET A 1 -34.63 32.29 -23.48
CA MET A 1 -34.32 31.63 -24.76
C MET A 1 -33.32 30.51 -24.47
N HIS A 2 -33.68 29.31 -24.86
CA HIS A 2 -32.94 28.06 -24.57
C HIS A 2 -31.65 27.97 -25.41
N PRO A 3 -30.54 27.38 -24.88
CA PRO A 3 -29.23 27.31 -25.56
C PRO A 3 -29.24 26.54 -26.89
N GLU A 4 -30.24 25.75 -27.18
CA GLU A 4 -30.33 24.94 -28.42
C GLU A 4 -30.75 25.72 -29.68
N GLN A 5 -31.24 26.95 -29.54
CA GLN A 5 -31.64 27.77 -30.66
C GLN A 5 -30.50 28.60 -31.27
N ILE A 6 -29.38 28.71 -30.60
CA ILE A 6 -28.18 29.47 -31.09
C ILE A 6 -27.30 28.57 -31.97
N ALA A 7 -27.39 27.26 -31.87
CA ALA A 7 -26.57 26.34 -32.66
C ALA A 7 -27.07 26.12 -34.09
N MET A 8 -28.38 26.32 -34.36
CA MET A 8 -28.94 26.13 -35.71
C MET A 8 -28.82 27.31 -36.66
N GLN A 9 -28.51 28.50 -36.18
CA GLN A 9 -28.40 29.71 -37.02
C GLN A 9 -27.02 29.91 -37.68
N ARG A 10 -25.99 29.10 -37.29
CA ARG A 10 -24.64 29.17 -37.86
C ARG A 10 -24.33 28.17 -39.00
N ILE A 11 -25.27 27.32 -39.38
CA ILE A 11 -25.05 26.29 -40.41
C ILE A 11 -25.57 26.72 -41.81
N GLN A 12 -26.25 27.85 -41.96
CA GLN A 12 -26.84 28.27 -43.23
C GLN A 12 -26.10 29.36 -44.02
N GLU A 13 -24.95 29.82 -43.59
CA GLU A 13 -24.21 30.88 -44.29
C GLU A 13 -22.93 30.46 -45.06
N PHE A 14 -22.68 29.19 -45.25
CA PHE A 14 -21.52 28.71 -46.04
C PHE A 14 -21.95 27.73 -47.16
N ALA A 15 -22.80 28.20 -48.06
CA ALA A 15 -22.99 27.53 -49.34
C ALA A 15 -22.92 28.59 -50.49
N GLY A 16 -21.77 28.67 -51.07
CA GLY A 16 -21.62 29.42 -52.31
C GLY A 16 -20.19 29.95 -52.53
N GLU A 17 -19.33 29.16 -53.19
CA GLU A 17 -18.41 29.52 -54.24
C GLU A 17 -17.35 28.41 -54.42
N SER A 18 -17.30 27.83 -55.63
CA SER A 18 -16.29 26.82 -55.99
C SER A 18 -15.05 27.56 -56.52
N PRO A 19 -13.84 27.41 -55.85
CA PRO A 19 -12.61 27.95 -56.41
C PRO A 19 -11.94 26.90 -57.30
N SER A 20 -11.53 27.35 -58.48
CA SER A 20 -10.70 26.62 -59.44
C SER A 20 -9.35 26.24 -58.86
N ILE A 21 -8.97 24.97 -58.92
CA ILE A 21 -7.71 24.44 -58.41
C ILE A 21 -6.58 24.76 -59.39
N SER A 22 -5.63 25.63 -59.02
CA SER A 22 -4.41 25.88 -59.78
C SER A 22 -3.35 24.79 -59.53
N ARG A 23 -2.53 24.45 -60.55
CA ARG A 23 -1.47 23.42 -60.47
C ARG A 23 -0.42 23.64 -59.36
N ARG A 24 -0.36 24.78 -58.72
CA ARG A 24 0.48 25.04 -57.54
C ARG A 24 -0.14 24.56 -56.24
N GLY A 25 -1.45 24.31 -56.16
CA GLY A 25 -2.14 23.79 -55.00
C GLY A 25 -1.95 22.26 -54.78
N LEU A 26 -1.60 21.48 -55.81
CA LEU A 26 -1.41 20.06 -55.73
C LEU A 26 -0.11 19.66 -54.97
N PHE A 27 0.95 20.46 -55.04
CA PHE A 27 2.20 20.17 -54.29
C PHE A 27 2.07 20.47 -52.79
N GLY A 28 1.28 21.48 -52.41
CA GLY A 28 1.04 21.79 -50.99
C GLY A 28 0.14 20.77 -50.26
N ALA A 29 -0.86 20.22 -50.97
CA ALA A 29 -1.76 19.22 -50.41
C ALA A 29 -1.08 17.86 -50.22
N GLY A 30 -0.11 17.49 -51.09
CA GLY A 30 0.68 16.26 -50.94
C GLY A 30 1.61 16.30 -49.72
N LEU A 31 2.22 17.46 -49.45
CA LEU A 31 3.10 17.62 -48.27
C LEU A 31 2.33 17.68 -46.97
N ALA A 32 1.15 18.29 -46.95
CA ALA A 32 0.27 18.31 -45.77
C ALA A 32 -0.32 16.93 -45.44
N MET A 33 -0.67 16.10 -46.44
CA MET A 33 -1.10 14.69 -46.22
C MET A 33 0.07 13.79 -45.80
N ALA A 34 1.29 14.03 -46.29
CA ALA A 34 2.47 13.26 -45.85
C ALA A 34 2.86 13.62 -44.41
N LEU A 35 2.72 14.87 -44.01
CA LEU A 35 2.95 15.28 -42.62
C LEU A 35 1.83 14.81 -41.68
N SER A 36 0.57 14.76 -42.15
CA SER A 36 -0.55 14.18 -41.37
C SER A 36 -0.40 12.67 -41.20
N SER A 37 0.06 11.94 -42.24
CA SER A 37 0.29 10.49 -42.12
C SER A 37 1.49 10.15 -41.24
N LEU A 38 2.50 11.03 -41.12
CA LEU A 38 3.58 10.87 -40.15
C LEU A 38 3.12 11.16 -38.70
N ALA A 39 2.15 12.06 -38.51
CA ALA A 39 1.55 12.30 -37.19
C ALA A 39 0.59 11.18 -36.77
N PHE A 40 -0.04 10.46 -37.70
CA PHE A 40 -0.89 9.29 -37.38
C PHE A 40 -0.10 7.97 -37.20
N ALA A 41 1.18 7.91 -37.59
CA ALA A 41 1.99 6.72 -37.44
C ALA A 41 2.52 6.48 -36.01
N ASN A 42 2.26 7.41 -35.08
CA ASN A 42 2.72 7.31 -33.69
C ASN A 42 1.60 7.03 -32.67
N SER A 43 0.37 6.72 -33.12
CA SER A 43 -0.80 6.59 -32.22
C SER A 43 -0.99 5.20 -31.59
N ASP A 44 -0.16 4.19 -31.91
CA ASP A 44 -0.35 2.81 -31.47
C ASP A 44 0.56 2.39 -30.29
N ARG A 45 1.48 3.23 -29.83
CA ARG A 45 2.34 2.88 -28.72
C ARG A 45 1.58 3.05 -27.39
N LYS A 46 1.45 1.95 -26.63
CA LYS A 46 0.91 2.03 -25.28
C LYS A 46 1.77 2.97 -24.39
N ARG A 47 1.09 3.77 -23.57
CA ARG A 47 1.76 4.56 -22.52
C ARG A 47 2.45 3.63 -21.54
N ARG A 48 3.62 4.02 -21.05
CA ARG A 48 4.45 3.20 -20.17
C ARG A 48 4.69 3.88 -18.84
N ILE A 49 4.33 3.19 -17.75
CA ILE A 49 4.63 3.62 -16.38
C ILE A 49 5.84 2.83 -15.87
N LEU A 50 6.84 3.57 -15.38
CA LEU A 50 7.91 3.02 -14.56
C LEU A 50 7.48 3.04 -13.11
N LEU A 51 7.05 1.89 -12.58
CA LEU A 51 6.69 1.74 -11.16
C LEU A 51 7.96 1.48 -10.35
N ARG A 52 8.35 2.45 -9.50
CA ARG A 52 9.44 2.28 -8.54
C ARG A 52 8.85 1.82 -7.23
N SER A 53 9.07 0.55 -6.87
CA SER A 53 8.44 -0.13 -5.73
C SER A 53 9.16 -1.45 -5.42
N SER A 54 8.62 -2.32 -4.55
CA SER A 54 9.21 -3.59 -4.08
C SER A 54 10.47 -3.37 -3.24
N TRP A 55 10.27 -2.94 -1.98
CA TRP A 55 11.33 -2.44 -1.12
C TRP A 55 12.07 -3.53 -0.35
N GLN A 56 11.36 -4.49 0.23
CA GLN A 56 11.92 -5.60 1.01
C GLN A 56 11.06 -6.88 0.91
N THR A 57 11.61 -7.99 1.41
CA THR A 57 11.03 -9.34 1.22
C THR A 57 10.90 -10.14 2.51
N VAL A 58 11.16 -9.52 3.68
CA VAL A 58 11.11 -10.15 5.00
C VAL A 58 9.88 -9.73 5.83
N ASN A 59 9.02 -8.88 5.25
CA ASN A 59 7.76 -8.42 5.81
C ASN A 59 6.68 -8.54 4.75
N ILE A 60 5.62 -9.31 5.02
CA ILE A 60 4.54 -9.58 4.06
C ILE A 60 3.75 -8.34 3.70
N GLY A 61 3.71 -7.37 4.61
CA GLY A 61 3.03 -6.10 4.38
C GLY A 61 3.80 -5.19 3.43
N ASP A 62 5.12 -5.12 3.59
CA ASP A 62 5.96 -4.36 2.64
C ASP A 62 5.94 -5.01 1.24
N ILE A 63 5.81 -6.34 1.17
CA ILE A 63 5.57 -7.03 -0.10
C ILE A 63 4.22 -6.61 -0.70
N ALA A 64 3.17 -6.44 0.10
CA ALA A 64 1.81 -6.15 -0.36
C ALA A 64 1.65 -4.81 -1.08
N HIS A 65 2.50 -3.82 -0.82
CA HIS A 65 2.46 -2.50 -1.48
C HIS A 65 2.49 -2.61 -3.01
N THR A 66 3.46 -3.36 -3.54
CA THR A 66 3.65 -3.46 -5.00
C THR A 66 2.50 -4.18 -5.71
N PRO A 67 2.08 -5.40 -5.30
CA PRO A 67 0.92 -6.05 -5.91
C PRO A 67 -0.35 -5.22 -5.79
N GLY A 68 -0.52 -4.49 -4.69
CA GLY A 68 -1.68 -3.62 -4.54
C GLY A 68 -1.70 -2.49 -5.58
N VAL A 69 -0.58 -1.78 -5.78
CA VAL A 69 -0.48 -0.75 -6.82
C VAL A 69 -0.62 -1.34 -8.22
N LEU A 70 0.02 -2.50 -8.50
CA LEU A 70 -0.13 -3.20 -9.77
C LEU A 70 -1.59 -3.58 -10.06
N ARG A 71 -2.32 -4.05 -9.04
CA ARG A 71 -3.75 -4.35 -9.14
C ARG A 71 -4.59 -3.12 -9.48
N LEU A 72 -4.26 -1.95 -8.90
CA LEU A 72 -4.93 -0.69 -9.22
C LEU A 72 -4.65 -0.27 -10.68
N LEU A 73 -3.40 -0.35 -11.12
CA LEU A 73 -3.03 -0.05 -12.52
C LEU A 73 -3.73 -1.00 -13.49
N GLU A 74 -3.74 -2.30 -13.21
CA GLU A 74 -4.45 -3.31 -14.02
C GLU A 74 -5.96 -3.00 -14.14
N LYS A 75 -6.60 -2.61 -13.02
CA LYS A 75 -8.05 -2.35 -12.97
C LYS A 75 -8.46 -1.06 -13.64
N TYR A 76 -7.71 0.03 -13.44
CA TYR A 76 -8.13 1.37 -13.84
C TYR A 76 -7.39 1.92 -15.05
N LEU A 77 -6.25 1.32 -15.42
CA LEU A 77 -5.39 1.72 -16.53
C LEU A 77 -4.95 0.51 -17.37
N PRO A 78 -5.87 -0.35 -17.85
CA PRO A 78 -5.55 -1.63 -18.50
C PRO A 78 -4.73 -1.47 -19.80
N ASP A 79 -4.77 -0.29 -20.42
CA ASP A 79 -4.04 -0.01 -21.66
C ASP A 79 -2.63 0.51 -21.42
N VAL A 80 -2.19 0.63 -20.15
CA VAL A 80 -0.84 1.08 -19.80
C VAL A 80 0.09 -0.12 -19.62
N GLU A 81 1.27 -0.07 -20.24
CA GLU A 81 2.36 -1.01 -19.99
C GLU A 81 3.08 -0.62 -18.69
N VAL A 82 3.27 -1.57 -17.78
CA VAL A 82 3.97 -1.33 -16.51
C VAL A 82 5.34 -2.01 -16.51
N ARG A 83 6.38 -1.23 -16.21
CA ARG A 83 7.72 -1.72 -15.90
C ARG A 83 7.98 -1.52 -14.42
N LEU A 84 8.26 -2.61 -13.70
CA LEU A 84 8.57 -2.59 -12.28
C LEU A 84 10.08 -2.45 -12.07
N TRP A 85 10.49 -1.39 -11.39
CA TRP A 85 11.86 -1.18 -10.92
C TRP A 85 11.96 -1.50 -9.44
N PRO A 86 12.33 -2.74 -9.04
CA PRO A 86 12.38 -3.16 -7.65
C PRO A 86 13.72 -2.80 -6.98
N SER A 87 13.70 -2.69 -5.65
CA SER A 87 14.91 -2.74 -4.82
C SER A 87 15.29 -4.18 -4.49
N ASN A 88 14.29 -4.99 -4.11
CA ASN A 88 14.47 -6.40 -3.75
C ASN A 88 13.21 -7.21 -4.09
N ILE A 89 13.39 -8.35 -4.75
CA ILE A 89 12.35 -9.33 -5.09
C ILE A 89 12.80 -10.76 -4.78
N GLY A 90 13.76 -10.93 -3.86
CA GLY A 90 14.20 -12.23 -3.37
C GLY A 90 13.11 -12.98 -2.58
N ASN A 91 13.48 -14.06 -1.90
CA ASN A 91 12.62 -14.83 -1.00
C ASN A 91 11.28 -15.29 -1.62
N GLY A 92 11.26 -15.59 -2.93
CA GLY A 92 10.03 -16.03 -3.62
C GLY A 92 9.12 -14.89 -4.11
N VAL A 93 9.43 -13.61 -3.81
CA VAL A 93 8.59 -12.47 -4.21
C VAL A 93 8.56 -12.30 -5.73
N GLU A 94 9.66 -12.53 -6.44
CA GLU A 94 9.66 -12.46 -7.90
C GLU A 94 8.68 -13.48 -8.50
N GLN A 95 8.70 -14.73 -8.02
CA GLN A 95 7.80 -15.76 -8.51
C GLN A 95 6.34 -15.36 -8.28
N LEU A 96 6.01 -14.91 -7.08
CA LEU A 96 4.68 -14.44 -6.72
C LEU A 96 4.21 -13.29 -7.62
N LEU A 97 5.08 -12.32 -7.94
CA LEU A 97 4.75 -11.21 -8.83
C LEU A 97 4.54 -11.69 -10.28
N ARG A 98 5.37 -12.60 -10.78
CA ARG A 98 5.24 -13.14 -12.14
C ARG A 98 3.99 -14.00 -12.32
N GLU A 99 3.64 -14.78 -11.32
CA GLU A 99 2.42 -15.61 -11.34
C GLU A 99 1.16 -14.75 -11.38
N ARG A 100 1.11 -13.67 -10.59
CA ARG A 100 -0.09 -12.82 -10.52
C ARG A 100 -0.12 -11.75 -11.62
N PHE A 101 1.02 -11.21 -12.03
CA PHE A 101 1.14 -10.11 -13.00
C PHE A 101 2.09 -10.47 -14.15
N PRO A 102 1.76 -11.45 -15.01
CA PRO A 102 2.66 -11.95 -16.04
C PRO A 102 2.99 -10.92 -17.13
N SER A 103 2.16 -9.89 -17.31
CA SER A 103 2.37 -8.80 -18.26
C SER A 103 3.35 -7.71 -17.76
N VAL A 104 3.71 -7.72 -16.47
CA VAL A 104 4.61 -6.72 -15.89
C VAL A 104 6.06 -7.07 -16.20
N THR A 105 6.78 -6.13 -16.83
CA THR A 105 8.21 -6.28 -17.06
C THR A 105 9.01 -5.91 -15.80
N ILE A 106 9.72 -6.87 -15.21
CA ILE A 106 10.57 -6.64 -14.04
C ILE A 106 11.97 -6.24 -14.48
N ILE A 107 12.42 -5.06 -14.08
CA ILE A 107 13.75 -4.51 -14.36
C ILE A 107 14.78 -5.15 -13.43
N LYS A 108 15.86 -5.72 -13.97
CA LYS A 108 16.87 -6.44 -13.19
C LYS A 108 18.28 -5.88 -13.29
N SER A 109 18.58 -5.12 -14.32
CA SER A 109 19.93 -4.63 -14.58
C SER A 109 19.98 -3.11 -14.74
N SER A 110 21.17 -2.54 -14.58
CA SER A 110 21.39 -1.10 -14.85
C SER A 110 21.11 -0.74 -16.31
N ARG A 111 21.28 -1.68 -17.25
CA ARG A 111 20.94 -1.49 -18.66
C ARG A 111 19.43 -1.38 -18.84
N ASP A 112 18.65 -2.23 -18.16
CA ASP A 112 17.19 -2.19 -18.22
C ASP A 112 16.65 -0.89 -17.59
N VAL A 113 17.30 -0.39 -16.53
CA VAL A 113 16.98 0.93 -15.93
C VAL A 113 17.22 2.02 -16.97
N ALA A 114 18.36 2.03 -17.68
CA ALA A 114 18.64 3.05 -18.70
C ALA A 114 17.57 3.02 -19.81
N SER A 115 17.24 1.83 -20.34
CA SER A 115 16.17 1.66 -21.32
C SER A 115 14.81 2.16 -20.78
N ALA A 116 14.48 1.87 -19.53
CA ALA A 116 13.23 2.31 -18.93
C ALA A 116 13.16 3.84 -18.75
N LEU A 117 14.27 4.52 -18.42
CA LEU A 117 14.34 5.98 -18.36
C LEU A 117 14.03 6.62 -19.72
N GLU A 118 14.51 6.02 -20.81
CA GLU A 118 14.25 6.49 -22.16
C GLU A 118 12.82 6.23 -22.63
N GLU A 119 12.33 5.01 -22.41
CA GLU A 119 11.12 4.50 -23.02
C GLU A 119 9.84 4.74 -22.22
N CYS A 120 9.92 4.84 -20.88
CA CYS A 120 8.74 5.10 -20.07
C CYS A 120 8.35 6.59 -20.12
N ASP A 121 7.05 6.84 -19.99
CA ASP A 121 6.45 8.16 -20.14
C ASP A 121 6.23 8.85 -18.79
N PHE A 122 6.09 8.06 -17.73
CA PHE A 122 5.79 8.51 -16.38
C PHE A 122 6.48 7.62 -15.34
N LEU A 123 7.00 8.21 -14.25
CA LEU A 123 7.47 7.46 -13.11
C LEU A 123 6.43 7.55 -11.98
N LEU A 124 6.00 6.39 -11.47
CA LEU A 124 5.16 6.29 -10.28
C LEU A 124 5.99 5.70 -9.12
N HIS A 125 6.20 6.50 -8.06
CA HIS A 125 6.69 5.96 -6.79
C HIS A 125 5.53 5.29 -6.07
N GLY A 126 5.62 3.98 -5.81
CA GLY A 126 4.60 3.19 -5.13
C GLY A 126 4.48 3.54 -3.64
N SER A 127 3.44 2.99 -2.98
CA SER A 127 3.21 3.22 -1.56
C SER A 127 4.34 2.72 -0.68
N GLY A 128 4.55 3.38 0.45
CA GLY A 128 5.65 3.06 1.34
C GLY A 128 5.70 3.91 2.61
N PRO A 129 6.64 3.59 3.53
CA PRO A 129 6.76 4.27 4.82
C PRO A 129 7.26 5.73 4.72
N PHE A 130 7.83 6.12 3.59
CA PHE A 130 8.31 7.46 3.22
C PHE A 130 8.66 7.43 1.73
N LEU A 131 9.27 8.48 1.19
CA LEU A 131 9.80 8.50 -0.19
C LEU A 131 11.07 7.62 -0.28
N VAL A 132 10.88 6.29 -0.24
CA VAL A 132 11.96 5.29 -0.08
C VAL A 132 13.01 5.38 -1.19
N ALA A 133 12.59 5.64 -2.42
CA ALA A 133 13.46 5.74 -3.58
C ALA A 133 13.68 7.19 -4.04
N GLN A 134 13.81 8.13 -3.11
CA GLN A 134 13.97 9.55 -3.42
C GLN A 134 15.07 9.82 -4.46
N THR A 135 16.23 9.21 -4.31
CA THR A 135 17.36 9.39 -5.26
C THR A 135 17.04 8.90 -6.67
N ASP A 136 16.21 7.87 -6.80
CA ASP A 136 15.79 7.36 -8.11
C ASP A 136 14.75 8.28 -8.76
N VAL A 137 13.85 8.88 -7.95
CA VAL A 137 12.91 9.91 -8.41
C VAL A 137 13.67 11.17 -8.87
N GLU A 138 14.65 11.62 -8.09
CA GLU A 138 15.53 12.75 -8.47
C GLU A 138 16.29 12.46 -9.78
N ARG A 139 16.84 11.23 -9.89
CA ARG A 139 17.51 10.79 -11.12
C ARG A 139 16.55 10.84 -12.32
N TRP A 140 15.33 10.32 -12.19
CA TRP A 140 14.31 10.39 -13.22
C TRP A 140 14.04 11.82 -13.65
N ALA A 141 13.73 12.71 -12.70
CA ALA A 141 13.42 14.11 -12.97
C ALA A 141 14.57 14.83 -13.69
N LYS A 142 15.82 14.66 -13.21
CA LYS A 142 17.01 15.32 -13.76
C LYS A 142 17.41 14.78 -15.13
N SER A 143 17.34 13.46 -15.34
CA SER A 143 17.86 12.84 -16.56
C SER A 143 16.84 12.83 -17.71
N THR A 144 15.55 12.86 -17.43
CA THR A 144 14.50 12.71 -18.45
C THR A 144 13.66 13.96 -18.65
N GLY A 145 13.50 14.79 -17.62
CA GLY A 145 12.53 15.89 -17.60
C GLY A 145 11.07 15.45 -17.67
N LYS A 146 10.80 14.13 -17.63
CA LYS A 146 9.45 13.57 -17.75
C LYS A 146 8.69 13.64 -16.41
N PRO A 147 7.34 13.64 -16.44
CA PRO A 147 6.52 13.73 -15.24
C PRO A 147 6.65 12.50 -14.34
N TYR A 148 6.37 12.73 -13.06
CA TYR A 148 6.29 11.68 -12.03
C TYR A 148 5.23 12.00 -10.99
N GLY A 149 4.81 10.98 -10.25
CA GLY A 149 3.88 11.08 -9.14
C GLY A 149 4.28 10.18 -7.98
N VAL A 150 3.76 10.47 -6.79
CA VAL A 150 4.01 9.72 -5.55
C VAL A 150 2.70 9.22 -4.99
N TYR A 151 2.61 7.91 -4.77
CA TYR A 151 1.37 7.23 -4.36
C TYR A 151 1.47 6.66 -2.95
N GLY A 152 0.67 7.19 -2.01
CA GLY A 152 0.42 6.55 -0.73
C GLY A 152 1.62 6.44 0.21
N ILE A 153 2.36 7.52 0.44
CA ILE A 153 3.47 7.54 1.39
C ILE A 153 3.07 8.12 2.75
N THR A 154 3.82 7.76 3.81
CA THR A 154 3.86 8.53 5.05
C THR A 154 4.87 9.66 4.90
N PHE A 155 4.58 10.83 5.44
CA PHE A 155 5.54 11.90 5.60
C PHE A 155 5.74 12.16 7.10
N SER A 156 6.97 11.99 7.58
CA SER A 156 7.33 12.16 8.97
C SER A 156 8.69 12.83 9.09
N ASP A 157 8.98 13.39 10.24
CA ASP A 157 10.23 14.06 10.54
C ASP A 157 11.30 13.14 11.14
N ASN A 158 11.04 11.83 11.29
CA ASN A 158 11.95 10.88 11.93
C ASN A 158 12.21 9.56 11.18
N HIS A 159 11.37 9.17 10.20
CA HIS A 159 11.49 7.91 9.41
C HIS A 159 11.77 6.66 10.27
N TYR A 160 11.04 6.47 11.38
CA TYR A 160 11.28 5.38 12.37
C TYR A 160 12.65 5.42 13.05
N SER A 161 13.30 6.58 13.05
CA SER A 161 14.50 6.84 13.86
C SER A 161 14.10 7.26 15.29
N THR A 162 14.96 7.04 16.25
CA THR A 162 14.84 7.62 17.61
C THR A 162 15.14 9.11 17.64
N LYS A 163 15.61 9.69 16.54
CA LYS A 163 15.97 11.10 16.40
C LYS A 163 15.27 11.72 15.20
N PRO A 164 14.90 13.01 15.27
CA PRO A 164 14.41 13.75 14.12
C PRO A 164 15.41 13.75 12.95
N LEU A 165 14.87 13.84 11.74
CA LEU A 165 15.69 14.05 10.55
C LEU A 165 16.30 15.45 10.56
N PRO A 166 17.51 15.63 9.98
CA PRO A 166 18.07 16.95 9.75
C PRO A 166 17.13 17.81 8.87
N PRO A 167 17.00 19.13 9.17
CA PRO A 167 16.13 20.02 8.40
C PRO A 167 16.41 20.01 6.89
N GLU A 168 17.67 19.89 6.49
CA GLU A 168 18.09 19.80 5.10
C GLU A 168 17.60 18.52 4.40
N ALA A 169 17.49 17.40 5.12
CA ALA A 169 16.91 16.17 4.58
C ALA A 169 15.39 16.32 4.33
N ILE A 170 14.69 16.97 5.26
CA ILE A 170 13.26 17.28 5.10
C ILE A 170 13.07 18.23 3.91
N ALA A 171 13.85 19.33 3.83
CA ALA A 171 13.78 20.31 2.75
C ALA A 171 14.04 19.65 1.38
N ARG A 172 15.02 18.77 1.27
CA ARG A 172 15.31 18.00 0.05
C ARG A 172 14.14 17.10 -0.35
N THR A 173 13.50 16.42 0.62
CA THR A 173 12.31 15.60 0.34
C THR A 173 11.16 16.47 -0.16
N VAL A 174 10.90 17.61 0.48
CA VAL A 174 9.86 18.57 0.07
C VAL A 174 10.10 19.08 -1.35
N GLU A 175 11.35 19.40 -1.72
CA GLU A 175 11.71 19.81 -3.08
C GLU A 175 11.33 18.75 -4.12
N VAL A 176 11.64 17.47 -3.84
CA VAL A 176 11.26 16.35 -4.73
C VAL A 176 9.74 16.21 -4.80
N LEU A 177 9.03 16.32 -3.67
CA LEU A 177 7.58 16.24 -3.68
C LEU A 177 6.93 17.39 -4.47
N ASN A 178 7.48 18.60 -4.40
CA ASN A 178 6.99 19.77 -5.13
C ASN A 178 7.13 19.66 -6.65
N GLY A 179 8.10 18.89 -7.14
CA GLY A 179 8.27 18.58 -8.55
C GLY A 179 7.32 17.52 -9.10
N ALA A 180 6.59 16.81 -8.24
CA ALA A 180 5.64 15.77 -8.63
C ALA A 180 4.34 16.35 -9.20
N LYS A 181 3.71 15.66 -10.16
CA LYS A 181 2.37 15.99 -10.65
C LYS A 181 1.29 15.85 -9.58
N PHE A 182 1.44 14.85 -8.74
CA PHE A 182 0.62 14.63 -7.55
C PHE A 182 1.44 13.96 -6.44
N VAL A 183 1.04 14.20 -5.19
CA VAL A 183 1.54 13.49 -4.02
C VAL A 183 0.36 13.02 -3.20
N PHE A 184 0.21 11.71 -3.06
CA PHE A 184 -0.81 11.10 -2.22
C PHE A 184 -0.18 10.62 -0.91
N PHE A 185 -0.75 11.05 0.20
CA PHE A 185 -0.36 10.65 1.54
C PHE A 185 -1.35 9.64 2.09
N ARG A 186 -0.85 8.55 2.69
CA ARG A 186 -1.71 7.47 3.16
C ARG A 186 -2.39 7.72 4.51
N ASP A 187 -2.13 8.87 5.12
CA ASP A 187 -2.79 9.37 6.33
C ASP A 187 -2.85 10.89 6.35
N SER A 188 -3.89 11.44 6.98
CA SER A 188 -4.12 12.89 7.05
C SER A 188 -3.06 13.65 7.84
N PRO A 189 -2.45 13.12 8.94
CA PRO A 189 -1.33 13.78 9.60
C PRO A 189 -0.11 13.97 8.69
N SER A 190 0.22 12.98 7.84
CA SER A 190 1.30 13.11 6.85
C SER A 190 1.03 14.25 5.86
N LEU A 191 -0.20 14.35 5.37
CA LEU A 191 -0.62 15.44 4.48
C LEU A 191 -0.50 16.80 5.18
N ALA A 192 -0.95 16.90 6.43
CA ALA A 192 -0.87 18.14 7.20
C ALA A 192 0.58 18.57 7.45
N LEU A 193 1.43 17.62 7.91
CA LEU A 193 2.85 17.87 8.16
C LEU A 193 3.59 18.26 6.87
N ALA A 194 3.34 17.59 5.76
CA ALA A 194 3.97 17.94 4.48
C ALA A 194 3.65 19.38 4.08
N LYS A 195 2.39 19.83 4.22
CA LYS A 195 1.99 21.23 3.98
C LYS A 195 2.69 22.19 4.93
N GLU A 196 2.77 21.86 6.22
CA GLU A 196 3.50 22.66 7.23
C GLU A 196 4.97 22.83 6.85
N LYS A 197 5.60 21.78 6.33
CA LYS A 197 7.01 21.81 5.89
C LYS A 197 7.21 22.44 4.51
N GLY A 198 6.17 23.03 3.91
CA GLY A 198 6.25 23.78 2.64
C GLY A 198 6.03 22.94 1.39
N CYS A 199 5.48 21.74 1.51
CA CYS A 199 5.07 20.98 0.34
C CYS A 199 3.83 21.61 -0.31
N HIS A 200 3.90 21.87 -1.64
CA HIS A 200 2.87 22.53 -2.42
C HIS A 200 2.73 21.94 -3.84
N ALA A 201 2.94 20.63 -3.98
CA ALA A 201 2.69 19.94 -5.24
C ALA A 201 1.28 20.26 -5.79
N PRO A 202 1.07 20.28 -7.11
CA PRO A 202 -0.20 20.68 -7.72
C PRO A 202 -1.42 19.94 -7.18
N ILE A 203 -1.30 18.66 -6.91
CA ILE A 203 -2.34 17.82 -6.33
C ILE A 203 -1.78 17.12 -5.08
N MET A 204 -2.34 17.45 -3.92
CA MET A 204 -1.98 16.85 -2.64
C MET A 204 -3.23 16.43 -1.89
N GLN A 205 -3.37 15.13 -1.60
CA GLN A 205 -4.53 14.61 -0.88
C GLN A 205 -4.21 13.33 -0.13
N PHE A 206 -5.13 12.94 0.76
CA PHE A 206 -5.19 11.60 1.32
C PHE A 206 -5.48 10.58 0.22
N ALA A 207 -4.78 9.45 0.24
CA ALA A 207 -5.07 8.28 -0.57
C ALA A 207 -4.74 7.01 0.20
N PRO A 208 -5.60 6.00 0.18
CA PRO A 208 -5.34 4.74 0.85
C PRO A 208 -4.03 4.11 0.40
N ASP A 209 -3.33 3.49 1.35
CA ASP A 209 -2.13 2.69 1.06
C ASP A 209 -2.39 1.66 -0.05
N GLY A 210 -1.42 1.48 -0.95
CA GLY A 210 -1.54 0.52 -2.06
C GLY A 210 -1.85 -0.90 -1.59
N ALA A 211 -1.35 -1.29 -0.42
CA ALA A 211 -1.56 -2.63 0.14
C ALA A 211 -3.04 -2.99 0.37
N PHE A 212 -3.96 -2.02 0.51
CA PHE A 212 -5.40 -2.30 0.58
C PHE A 212 -5.93 -3.00 -0.68
N ALA A 213 -5.32 -2.75 -1.84
CA ALA A 213 -5.77 -3.31 -3.10
C ALA A 213 -5.15 -4.68 -3.43
N THR A 214 -4.23 -5.19 -2.61
CA THR A 214 -3.59 -6.48 -2.90
C THR A 214 -4.63 -7.60 -2.96
N ASP A 215 -4.53 -8.44 -4.00
CA ASP A 215 -5.40 -9.59 -4.22
C ASP A 215 -4.64 -10.91 -4.29
N LEU A 216 -3.38 -10.90 -3.87
CA LEU A 216 -2.55 -12.11 -3.79
C LEU A 216 -3.21 -13.19 -2.95
N THR A 217 -3.19 -14.42 -3.42
CA THR A 217 -3.66 -15.61 -2.70
C THR A 217 -2.69 -16.79 -2.88
N ASP A 218 -2.66 -17.66 -1.89
CA ASP A 218 -2.10 -19.00 -1.95
C ASP A 218 -3.00 -19.92 -1.12
N ASP A 219 -4.16 -20.21 -1.70
CA ASP A 219 -5.19 -20.99 -1.03
C ASP A 219 -4.74 -22.41 -0.68
N PRO A 220 -4.00 -23.14 -1.55
CA PRO A 220 -3.54 -24.48 -1.21
C PRO A 220 -2.68 -24.55 0.05
N ARG A 221 -1.74 -23.62 0.24
CA ARG A 221 -0.89 -23.59 1.44
C ARG A 221 -1.69 -23.16 2.67
N ALA A 222 -2.54 -22.15 2.54
CA ALA A 222 -3.39 -21.71 3.63
C ALA A 222 -4.33 -22.84 4.09
N ASP A 223 -5.03 -23.51 3.17
CA ASP A 223 -5.97 -24.58 3.49
C ASP A 223 -5.28 -25.79 4.12
N ALA A 224 -4.08 -26.16 3.63
CA ALA A 224 -3.28 -27.22 4.23
C ALA A 224 -2.86 -26.89 5.68
N PHE A 225 -2.44 -25.65 5.95
CA PHE A 225 -2.10 -25.20 7.30
C PHE A 225 -3.32 -25.20 8.22
N LEU A 226 -4.44 -24.65 7.77
CA LEU A 226 -5.69 -24.57 8.53
C LEU A 226 -6.22 -25.97 8.88
N ALA A 227 -6.23 -26.88 7.90
CA ALA A 227 -6.66 -28.27 8.12
C ALA A 227 -5.76 -29.00 9.12
N LYS A 228 -4.43 -28.86 9.02
CA LYS A 228 -3.46 -29.46 9.95
C LYS A 228 -3.70 -29.04 11.41
N HIS A 229 -4.17 -27.82 11.64
CA HIS A 229 -4.34 -27.23 12.97
C HIS A 229 -5.82 -27.14 13.40
N ASP A 230 -6.75 -27.76 12.66
CA ASP A 230 -8.20 -27.68 12.90
C ASP A 230 -8.67 -26.23 13.11
N LEU A 231 -8.22 -25.33 12.24
CA LEU A 231 -8.68 -23.94 12.16
C LEU A 231 -9.80 -23.86 11.12
N ARG A 232 -11.04 -23.78 11.58
CA ARG A 232 -12.22 -23.73 10.71
C ARG A 232 -12.53 -22.31 10.29
N ALA A 233 -12.97 -22.14 9.05
CA ALA A 233 -13.31 -20.84 8.51
C ALA A 233 -14.31 -20.10 9.40
N LYS A 234 -14.01 -18.82 9.69
CA LYS A 234 -14.78 -17.92 10.56
C LYS A 234 -14.89 -18.37 12.05
N GLN A 235 -14.10 -19.36 12.45
CA GLN A 235 -14.03 -19.82 13.84
C GLN A 235 -12.66 -19.58 14.49
N PHE A 236 -11.88 -18.66 13.97
CA PHE A 236 -10.63 -18.22 14.58
C PHE A 236 -10.36 -16.75 14.30
N LEU A 237 -9.59 -16.12 15.19
CA LEU A 237 -9.03 -14.78 15.02
C LEU A 237 -7.51 -14.89 14.85
N CYS A 238 -6.93 -14.00 14.04
CA CYS A 238 -5.49 -13.84 13.93
C CYS A 238 -4.99 -12.80 14.94
N CYS A 239 -3.83 -13.05 15.57
CA CYS A 239 -3.16 -12.09 16.44
C CYS A 239 -1.70 -11.96 16.05
N ILE A 240 -1.22 -10.72 15.89
CA ILE A 240 0.16 -10.41 15.49
C ILE A 240 0.82 -9.54 16.56
N PRO A 241 1.77 -10.10 17.35
CA PRO A 241 2.60 -9.30 18.26
C PRO A 241 3.73 -8.61 17.51
N ARG A 242 4.20 -7.47 18.06
CA ARG A 242 5.35 -6.76 17.52
C ARG A 242 6.08 -6.00 18.63
N TYR A 243 7.39 -5.83 18.49
CA TYR A 243 8.13 -4.81 19.22
C TYR A 243 7.90 -3.42 18.65
N ARG A 244 8.07 -2.36 19.46
CA ARG A 244 7.99 -0.96 19.02
C ARG A 244 8.91 -0.67 17.84
N TYR A 245 10.15 -1.14 17.93
CA TYR A 245 11.10 -1.16 16.81
C TYR A 245 11.38 -2.59 16.39
N THR A 246 11.11 -2.90 15.12
CA THR A 246 11.41 -4.23 14.56
C THR A 246 12.90 -4.51 14.66
N PRO A 247 13.32 -5.61 15.34
CA PRO A 247 14.72 -5.94 15.56
C PRO A 247 15.36 -6.58 14.32
N TYR A 248 15.46 -5.85 13.22
CA TYR A 248 16.04 -6.35 11.96
C TYR A 248 17.46 -6.87 12.08
N TRP A 249 18.18 -6.51 13.13
CA TRP A 249 19.50 -7.10 13.45
C TRP A 249 19.46 -8.58 13.82
N THR A 250 18.27 -9.13 14.09
CA THR A 250 18.08 -10.57 14.36
C THR A 250 17.90 -11.38 13.08
N ILE A 251 17.78 -10.74 11.92
CA ILE A 251 17.67 -11.38 10.60
C ILE A 251 19.04 -11.30 9.91
N PRO A 252 19.79 -12.42 9.80
CA PRO A 252 21.17 -12.40 9.29
C PRO A 252 21.30 -11.80 7.90
N GLU A 253 20.35 -12.06 7.02
CA GLU A 253 20.34 -11.61 5.63
C GLU A 253 20.21 -10.08 5.51
N ARG A 254 19.66 -9.43 6.52
CA ARG A 254 19.50 -7.97 6.56
C ARG A 254 20.82 -7.23 6.84
N LYS A 255 21.77 -7.90 7.51
CA LYS A 255 23.05 -7.31 7.90
C LYS A 255 22.91 -5.96 8.64
N THR A 256 21.80 -5.78 9.35
CA THR A 256 21.50 -4.58 10.12
C THR A 256 22.30 -4.60 11.41
N PRO A 257 23.11 -3.56 11.75
CA PRO A 257 23.80 -3.50 13.03
C PRO A 257 22.83 -3.51 14.22
N PHE A 258 23.30 -4.06 15.34
CA PHE A 258 22.55 -3.99 16.59
C PHE A 258 22.35 -2.54 17.04
N ASP A 259 21.14 -2.17 17.38
CA ASP A 259 20.77 -0.83 17.87
C ASP A 259 20.35 -0.94 19.34
N ALA A 260 21.27 -0.55 20.23
CA ALA A 260 21.07 -0.65 21.67
C ALA A 260 19.90 0.23 22.15
N SER A 261 19.76 1.43 21.61
CA SER A 261 18.69 2.36 22.01
C SER A 261 17.30 1.82 21.64
N LYS A 262 17.14 1.30 20.43
CA LYS A 262 15.88 0.65 20.00
C LYS A 262 15.58 -0.60 20.81
N ASN A 263 16.61 -1.40 21.09
CA ASN A 263 16.44 -2.60 21.90
C ASN A 263 16.04 -2.24 23.35
N GLU A 264 16.63 -1.21 23.94
CA GLU A 264 16.26 -0.74 25.28
C GLU A 264 14.77 -0.33 25.35
N ILE A 265 14.29 0.47 24.39
CA ILE A 265 12.88 0.86 24.31
C ILE A 265 11.98 -0.38 24.17
N ASN A 266 12.36 -1.33 23.32
CA ASN A 266 11.61 -2.58 23.19
C ASN A 266 11.50 -3.33 24.52
N GLN A 267 12.59 -3.45 25.28
CA GLN A 267 12.58 -4.19 26.55
C GLN A 267 11.79 -3.45 27.65
N GLN A 268 11.84 -2.11 27.68
CA GLN A 268 11.08 -1.30 28.64
C GLN A 268 9.57 -1.46 28.48
N HIS A 269 9.08 -1.63 27.24
CA HIS A 269 7.65 -1.64 26.93
C HIS A 269 7.07 -3.04 26.66
N VAL A 270 7.92 -4.07 26.56
CA VAL A 270 7.49 -5.41 26.10
C VAL A 270 6.29 -5.98 26.85
N GLU A 271 6.23 -5.81 28.17
CA GLU A 271 5.13 -6.35 28.96
C GLU A 271 3.85 -5.53 28.78
N ALA A 272 3.94 -4.21 28.86
CA ALA A 272 2.81 -3.32 28.68
C ALA A 272 2.17 -3.45 27.28
N ASP A 273 2.99 -3.61 26.24
CA ASP A 273 2.52 -3.72 24.86
C ASP A 273 1.86 -5.08 24.54
N HIS A 274 2.17 -6.14 25.30
CA HIS A 274 1.68 -7.49 25.01
C HIS A 274 0.65 -8.03 26.03
N ALA A 275 0.59 -7.47 27.25
CA ALA A 275 -0.40 -7.89 28.25
C ALA A 275 -1.85 -7.73 27.77
N PRO A 276 -2.27 -6.62 27.13
CA PRO A 276 -3.63 -6.48 26.61
C PRO A 276 -3.97 -7.52 25.53
N LEU A 277 -3.00 -7.88 24.67
CA LEU A 277 -3.21 -8.92 23.65
C LEU A 277 -3.40 -10.30 24.30
N ARG A 278 -2.61 -10.63 25.32
CA ARG A 278 -2.81 -11.90 26.08
C ARG A 278 -4.17 -11.93 26.77
N GLN A 279 -4.59 -10.82 27.39
CA GLN A 279 -5.90 -10.75 28.03
C GLN A 279 -7.02 -10.93 27.00
N ALA A 280 -6.92 -10.30 25.82
CA ALA A 280 -7.89 -10.48 24.75
C ALA A 280 -7.97 -11.95 24.29
N ILE A 281 -6.83 -12.63 24.14
CA ILE A 281 -6.79 -14.06 23.80
C ILE A 281 -7.47 -14.90 24.88
N ILE A 282 -7.23 -14.62 26.16
CA ILE A 282 -7.85 -15.32 27.29
C ILE A 282 -9.38 -15.18 27.24
N GLU A 283 -9.87 -13.96 27.06
CA GLU A 283 -11.31 -13.70 27.04
C GLU A 283 -11.98 -14.34 25.80
N ILE A 284 -11.37 -14.25 24.61
CA ILE A 284 -11.89 -14.93 23.42
C ILE A 284 -12.04 -16.42 23.66
N VAL A 285 -10.98 -17.08 24.14
CA VAL A 285 -10.96 -18.54 24.32
C VAL A 285 -11.94 -19.00 25.40
N ARG A 286 -12.11 -18.22 26.48
CA ARG A 286 -12.98 -18.58 27.61
C ARG A 286 -14.45 -18.25 27.38
N GLN A 287 -14.73 -17.19 26.61
CA GLN A 287 -16.11 -16.74 26.39
C GLN A 287 -16.71 -17.25 25.08
N THR A 288 -15.90 -17.82 24.18
CA THR A 288 -16.35 -18.30 22.88
C THR A 288 -15.74 -19.65 22.50
N GLU A 289 -16.23 -20.24 21.42
CA GLU A 289 -15.62 -21.43 20.83
C GLU A 289 -14.50 -21.13 19.84
N MET A 290 -14.11 -19.85 19.68
CA MET A 290 -13.08 -19.47 18.72
C MET A 290 -11.68 -19.90 19.18
N LYS A 291 -10.85 -20.24 18.21
CA LYS A 291 -9.41 -20.39 18.35
C LYS A 291 -8.70 -19.06 18.03
N VAL A 292 -7.44 -18.95 18.45
CA VAL A 292 -6.58 -17.82 18.07
C VAL A 292 -5.34 -18.35 17.35
N LEU A 293 -5.05 -17.78 16.19
CA LEU A 293 -3.82 -18.03 15.43
C LEU A 293 -2.82 -16.90 15.70
N LEU A 294 -1.71 -17.22 16.36
CA LEU A 294 -0.56 -16.33 16.49
C LEU A 294 0.28 -16.44 15.22
N CYS A 295 0.34 -15.38 14.45
CA CYS A 295 1.02 -15.36 13.14
C CYS A 295 1.91 -14.13 12.94
N PRO A 296 2.94 -14.22 12.10
CA PRO A 296 3.84 -13.10 11.84
C PRO A 296 3.39 -12.23 10.68
N GLU A 297 3.75 -10.95 10.70
CA GLU A 297 3.84 -10.08 9.53
C GLU A 297 5.28 -10.02 9.02
N ASP A 298 6.28 -10.00 9.91
CA ASP A 298 7.67 -10.09 9.55
C ASP A 298 8.39 -11.28 10.24
N GLN A 299 9.59 -11.59 9.74
CA GLN A 299 10.37 -12.75 10.20
C GLN A 299 10.78 -12.67 11.68
N THR A 300 10.78 -11.49 12.32
CA THR A 300 11.16 -11.36 13.74
C THR A 300 10.04 -11.80 14.69
N GLN A 301 8.80 -11.88 14.20
CA GLN A 301 7.61 -12.01 15.03
C GLN A 301 7.24 -13.46 15.36
N MET A 302 7.77 -14.44 14.65
CA MET A 302 7.53 -15.85 14.96
C MET A 302 7.93 -16.19 16.39
N ALA A 303 9.15 -15.84 16.78
CA ALA A 303 9.65 -16.05 18.14
C ALA A 303 8.84 -15.26 19.19
N LEU A 304 8.42 -14.02 18.85
CA LEU A 304 7.62 -13.17 19.73
C LEU A 304 6.25 -13.80 20.02
N GLY A 305 5.57 -14.33 19.01
CA GLY A 305 4.28 -14.98 19.18
C GLY A 305 4.35 -16.13 20.19
N LYS A 306 5.44 -16.88 20.17
CA LYS A 306 5.66 -17.95 21.15
C LYS A 306 5.99 -17.39 22.54
N SER A 307 7.07 -16.62 22.66
CA SER A 307 7.66 -16.27 23.97
C SER A 307 6.87 -15.20 24.73
N LEU A 308 6.24 -14.27 24.03
CA LEU A 308 5.52 -13.16 24.66
C LEU A 308 4.02 -13.40 24.80
N LEU A 309 3.44 -14.28 23.95
CA LEU A 309 2.02 -14.62 24.01
C LEU A 309 1.82 -16.07 24.47
N LEU A 310 2.07 -17.07 23.63
CA LEU A 310 1.69 -18.46 23.88
C LEU A 310 2.21 -18.99 25.23
N ASP A 311 3.52 -18.90 25.47
CA ASP A 311 4.17 -19.47 26.66
C ASP A 311 3.72 -18.80 27.99
N ARG A 312 3.06 -17.63 27.89
CA ARG A 312 2.56 -16.87 29.05
C ARG A 312 1.06 -16.98 29.26
N LEU A 313 0.34 -17.71 28.40
CA LEU A 313 -1.09 -17.97 28.57
C LEU A 313 -1.34 -19.08 29.60
N PRO A 314 -2.50 -19.07 30.27
CA PRO A 314 -2.96 -20.22 31.07
C PRO A 314 -3.05 -21.51 30.23
N GLN A 315 -2.80 -22.66 30.84
CA GLN A 315 -2.75 -23.96 30.15
C GLN A 315 -4.07 -24.30 29.42
N ASP A 316 -5.21 -23.99 30.03
CA ASP A 316 -6.55 -24.14 29.44
C ASP A 316 -6.72 -23.32 28.15
N VAL A 317 -6.12 -22.13 28.09
CA VAL A 317 -6.17 -21.23 26.94
C VAL A 317 -5.22 -21.68 25.84
N GLN A 318 -4.00 -22.13 26.20
CA GLN A 318 -3.00 -22.60 25.24
C GLN A 318 -3.56 -23.70 24.32
N ALA A 319 -4.45 -24.55 24.80
CA ALA A 319 -5.06 -25.64 24.05
C ALA A 319 -5.89 -25.18 22.83
N LYS A 320 -6.39 -23.93 22.83
CA LYS A 320 -7.15 -23.32 21.73
C LYS A 320 -6.33 -22.27 20.95
N VAL A 321 -5.02 -22.12 21.22
CA VAL A 321 -4.14 -21.19 20.54
C VAL A 321 -3.18 -21.94 19.63
N VAL A 322 -3.18 -21.58 18.36
CA VAL A 322 -2.25 -22.12 17.36
C VAL A 322 -1.13 -21.10 17.15
N TRP A 323 0.10 -21.52 17.24
CA TRP A 323 1.26 -20.73 16.93
C TRP A 323 1.86 -21.15 15.58
N ARG A 324 2.12 -20.16 14.68
CA ARG A 324 2.79 -20.40 13.41
C ARG A 324 4.30 -20.20 13.59
N PRO A 325 5.11 -21.28 13.49
CA PRO A 325 6.56 -21.19 13.68
C PRO A 325 7.31 -20.67 12.45
N ASP A 326 6.69 -20.78 11.26
CA ASP A 326 7.34 -20.52 10.00
C ASP A 326 6.85 -19.19 9.37
N TYR A 327 7.78 -18.49 8.72
CA TYR A 327 7.44 -17.33 7.90
C TYR A 327 6.66 -17.78 6.66
N TRP A 328 5.78 -16.95 6.22
CA TRP A 328 4.96 -17.13 5.03
C TRP A 328 5.06 -15.95 4.07
N LEU A 329 4.62 -16.09 2.84
CA LEU A 329 4.50 -14.98 1.90
C LEU A 329 3.09 -14.37 1.94
N THR A 330 2.96 -13.19 1.38
CA THR A 330 1.73 -12.36 1.39
C THR A 330 0.50 -13.12 0.89
N GLY A 331 0.63 -13.96 -0.14
CA GLY A 331 -0.47 -14.75 -0.69
C GLY A 331 -1.06 -15.73 0.32
N GLU A 332 -0.21 -16.53 0.99
CA GLU A 332 -0.64 -17.49 2.02
C GLU A 332 -1.22 -16.78 3.24
N ALA A 333 -0.57 -15.69 3.69
CA ALA A 333 -1.06 -14.89 4.81
C ALA A 333 -2.46 -14.35 4.52
N ARG A 334 -2.65 -13.70 3.38
CA ARG A 334 -3.94 -13.13 2.99
C ARG A 334 -5.01 -14.21 2.81
N SER A 335 -4.69 -15.35 2.19
CA SER A 335 -5.61 -16.48 2.10
C SER A 335 -6.06 -16.98 3.47
N THR A 336 -5.16 -16.99 4.46
CA THR A 336 -5.49 -17.32 5.85
C THR A 336 -6.39 -16.26 6.48
N TYR A 337 -6.10 -14.96 6.29
CA TYR A 337 -6.94 -13.86 6.80
C TYR A 337 -8.35 -13.89 6.23
N LEU A 338 -8.51 -14.20 4.94
CA LEU A 338 -9.84 -14.35 4.30
C LEU A 338 -10.71 -15.41 5.00
N ARG A 339 -10.10 -16.42 5.59
CA ARG A 339 -10.78 -17.50 6.32
C ARG A 339 -10.99 -17.20 7.82
N SER A 340 -10.28 -16.21 8.36
CA SER A 340 -10.45 -15.79 9.76
C SER A 340 -11.75 -15.01 9.97
N ALA A 341 -12.20 -14.87 11.21
CA ALA A 341 -13.27 -13.96 11.60
C ALA A 341 -12.76 -12.51 11.72
N GLY A 342 -11.46 -12.32 11.92
CA GLY A 342 -10.82 -11.01 12.03
C GLY A 342 -9.37 -11.12 12.48
N LEU A 343 -8.75 -9.96 12.64
CA LEU A 343 -7.35 -9.81 13.05
C LEU A 343 -7.22 -8.71 14.10
N PHE A 344 -6.31 -8.88 15.06
CA PHE A 344 -5.92 -7.83 16.00
C PHE A 344 -4.42 -7.92 16.33
N GLY A 345 -3.84 -6.83 16.81
CA GLY A 345 -2.44 -6.82 17.22
C GLY A 345 -1.72 -5.52 16.99
N ASN A 346 -0.40 -5.58 17.00
CA ASN A 346 0.47 -4.40 16.97
C ASN A 346 0.99 -4.06 15.57
N GLU A 347 0.59 -4.79 14.55
CA GLU A 347 0.98 -4.54 13.16
C GLU A 347 -0.07 -3.73 12.39
N MET A 348 0.37 -3.24 11.22
CA MET A 348 -0.46 -2.34 10.43
C MET A 348 -0.77 -2.86 9.02
N HIS A 349 0.15 -3.52 8.32
CA HIS A 349 -0.09 -3.93 6.94
C HIS A 349 -1.03 -5.14 6.84
N SER A 350 -0.92 -6.11 7.75
CA SER A 350 -1.87 -7.22 7.81
C SER A 350 -3.30 -6.74 8.07
N PRO A 351 -3.55 -5.80 9.02
CA PRO A 351 -4.82 -5.09 9.13
C PRO A 351 -5.26 -4.39 7.83
N ILE A 352 -4.35 -3.70 7.10
CA ILE A 352 -4.65 -3.06 5.81
C ILE A 352 -5.15 -4.10 4.80
N MET A 353 -4.47 -5.24 4.67
CA MET A 353 -4.88 -6.32 3.78
C MET A 353 -6.23 -6.93 4.19
N CYS A 354 -6.49 -7.05 5.50
CA CYS A 354 -7.77 -7.51 6.03
C CYS A 354 -8.91 -6.57 5.63
N ILE A 355 -8.81 -5.27 5.93
CA ILE A 355 -9.84 -4.28 5.61
C ILE A 355 -10.04 -4.18 4.08
N GLY A 356 -8.97 -4.20 3.28
CA GLY A 356 -9.06 -4.24 1.82
C GLY A 356 -9.83 -5.46 1.28
N ALA A 357 -9.89 -6.53 2.06
CA ALA A 357 -10.66 -7.75 1.76
C ALA A 357 -12.02 -7.82 2.50
N GLY A 358 -12.39 -6.81 3.28
CA GLY A 358 -13.62 -6.79 4.09
C GLY A 358 -13.56 -7.66 5.34
N ILE A 359 -12.36 -7.98 5.81
CA ILE A 359 -12.13 -8.73 7.05
C ILE A 359 -11.89 -7.72 8.19
N PRO A 360 -12.59 -7.84 9.34
CA PRO A 360 -12.39 -6.96 10.50
C PRO A 360 -10.94 -6.97 10.98
N ALA A 361 -10.40 -5.78 11.33
CA ALA A 361 -9.05 -5.68 11.84
C ALA A 361 -8.89 -4.52 12.84
N ILE A 362 -8.39 -4.86 14.04
CA ILE A 362 -8.11 -3.93 15.14
C ILE A 362 -6.62 -3.69 15.22
N VAL A 363 -6.23 -2.42 15.36
CA VAL A 363 -4.85 -1.96 15.40
C VAL A 363 -4.51 -1.38 16.76
N CYS A 364 -3.50 -1.94 17.41
CA CYS A 364 -2.88 -1.41 18.62
C CYS A 364 -1.51 -0.83 18.23
N ARG A 365 -1.37 0.50 18.32
CA ARG A 365 -0.17 1.22 17.89
C ARG A 365 0.46 2.02 19.03
N TRP A 366 1.64 2.57 18.77
CA TRP A 366 2.36 3.51 19.62
C TRP A 366 3.04 4.59 18.77
N GLN A 367 3.59 5.61 19.43
CA GLN A 367 4.15 6.78 18.75
C GLN A 367 5.30 6.44 17.80
N GLU A 368 6.12 5.44 18.12
CA GLU A 368 7.27 5.01 17.32
C GLU A 368 6.88 4.51 15.92
N GLN A 369 5.61 4.16 15.70
CA GLN A 369 5.10 3.79 14.37
C GLN A 369 4.77 4.99 13.48
N THR A 370 5.12 6.22 13.90
CA THR A 370 4.78 7.47 13.21
C THR A 370 3.25 7.67 13.08
N SER A 371 2.79 8.35 12.03
CA SER A 371 1.35 8.55 11.76
C SER A 371 0.67 7.39 11.05
N LYS A 372 1.39 6.33 10.69
CA LYS A 372 0.89 5.23 9.84
C LYS A 372 -0.46 4.65 10.30
N GLY A 373 -0.66 4.43 11.61
CA GLY A 373 -1.91 3.94 12.17
C GLY A 373 -3.09 4.89 12.02
N MET A 374 -2.84 6.19 11.87
CA MET A 374 -3.90 7.21 11.80
C MET A 374 -4.79 7.07 10.57
N MET A 375 -4.36 6.34 9.53
CA MET A 375 -5.23 6.02 8.39
C MET A 375 -6.53 5.29 8.79
N TRP A 376 -6.58 4.61 9.95
CA TRP A 376 -7.82 4.05 10.49
C TRP A 376 -8.88 5.11 10.75
N LYS A 377 -8.48 6.28 11.26
CA LYS A 377 -9.39 7.44 11.42
C LYS A 377 -9.87 7.93 10.06
N ASP A 378 -8.98 8.02 9.09
CA ASP A 378 -9.28 8.51 7.74
C ASP A 378 -10.29 7.63 6.98
N ILE A 379 -10.39 6.34 7.33
CA ILE A 379 -11.32 5.38 6.71
C ILE A 379 -12.53 5.04 7.59
N GLY A 380 -12.76 5.78 8.69
CA GLY A 380 -13.91 5.62 9.59
C GLY A 380 -13.82 4.43 10.54
N LEU A 381 -12.61 4.03 10.91
CA LEU A 381 -12.32 2.93 11.85
C LEU A 381 -11.61 3.40 13.13
N GLU A 382 -11.82 4.64 13.57
CA GLU A 382 -11.21 5.18 14.79
C GLU A 382 -11.48 4.36 16.05
N ASP A 383 -12.64 3.71 16.14
CA ASP A 383 -12.99 2.83 17.27
C ASP A 383 -12.16 1.52 17.30
N TRP A 384 -11.49 1.19 16.20
CA TRP A 384 -10.60 0.04 16.05
C TRP A 384 -9.12 0.43 16.02
N LEU A 385 -8.81 1.66 16.39
CA LEU A 385 -7.45 2.17 16.55
C LEU A 385 -7.20 2.50 18.02
N PHE A 386 -6.17 1.88 18.61
CA PHE A 386 -5.79 2.07 20.00
C PHE A 386 -4.35 2.54 20.10
N ASP A 387 -4.12 3.57 20.92
CA ASP A 387 -2.78 4.01 21.28
C ASP A 387 -2.36 3.32 22.57
N MET A 388 -1.29 2.50 22.50
CA MET A 388 -0.78 1.73 23.64
C MET A 388 -0.15 2.59 24.73
N ASP A 389 0.14 3.86 24.43
CA ASP A 389 0.67 4.82 25.40
C ASP A 389 -0.47 5.58 26.14
N GLU A 390 -1.75 5.36 25.71
CA GLU A 390 -2.93 5.98 26.30
C GLU A 390 -3.73 4.98 27.16
N PRO A 391 -3.73 5.10 28.48
CA PRO A 391 -4.39 4.12 29.38
C PRO A 391 -5.87 3.86 29.02
N ARG A 392 -6.61 4.91 28.64
CA ARG A 392 -8.03 4.80 28.24
C ARG A 392 -8.22 3.95 26.98
N ASP A 393 -7.28 3.99 26.06
CA ASP A 393 -7.32 3.15 24.87
C ASP A 393 -6.99 1.70 25.22
N VAL A 394 -5.96 1.48 26.05
CA VAL A 394 -5.57 0.14 26.51
C VAL A 394 -6.74 -0.59 27.21
N GLU A 395 -7.51 0.10 28.06
CA GLU A 395 -8.69 -0.48 28.72
C GLU A 395 -9.78 -0.92 27.74
N ARG A 396 -9.87 -0.32 26.57
CA ARG A 396 -10.86 -0.60 25.53
C ARG A 396 -10.47 -1.75 24.58
N ILE A 397 -9.19 -2.14 24.54
CA ILE A 397 -8.70 -3.18 23.61
C ILE A 397 -9.47 -4.49 23.80
N VAL A 398 -9.46 -5.03 25.03
CA VAL A 398 -10.06 -6.35 25.30
C VAL A 398 -11.54 -6.40 24.93
N PRO A 399 -12.41 -5.50 25.42
CA PRO A 399 -13.83 -5.53 25.05
C PRO A 399 -14.06 -5.35 23.56
N THR A 400 -13.26 -4.50 22.87
CA THR A 400 -13.42 -4.29 21.44
C THR A 400 -12.96 -5.51 20.62
N VAL A 401 -11.84 -6.14 20.99
CA VAL A 401 -11.38 -7.38 20.32
C VAL A 401 -12.41 -8.51 20.53
N LEU A 402 -13.01 -8.60 21.70
CA LEU A 402 -14.04 -9.61 21.97
C LEU A 402 -15.26 -9.46 21.06
N THR A 403 -15.61 -8.25 20.62
CA THR A 403 -16.72 -8.05 19.68
C THR A 403 -16.50 -8.74 18.34
N LEU A 404 -15.23 -8.91 17.89
CA LEU A 404 -14.95 -9.67 16.66
C LEU A 404 -15.38 -11.15 16.76
N ALA A 405 -15.38 -11.68 17.97
CA ALA A 405 -15.78 -13.06 18.25
C ALA A 405 -17.27 -13.19 18.58
N THR A 406 -17.86 -12.20 19.26
CA THR A 406 -19.25 -12.25 19.77
C THR A 406 -20.26 -11.62 18.80
N ASP A 407 -19.83 -10.69 17.94
CA ASP A 407 -20.65 -10.08 16.88
C ASP A 407 -19.85 -10.04 15.55
N PRO A 408 -19.52 -11.19 14.96
CA PRO A 408 -18.73 -11.24 13.74
C PRO A 408 -19.46 -10.61 12.53
N GLN A 409 -20.80 -10.60 12.53
CA GLN A 409 -21.59 -9.97 11.46
C GLN A 409 -21.46 -8.43 11.50
N GLY A 410 -21.72 -7.81 12.64
CA GLY A 410 -21.60 -6.36 12.80
C GLY A 410 -20.16 -5.89 12.55
N ALA A 411 -19.17 -6.65 12.99
CA ALA A 411 -17.77 -6.39 12.68
C ALA A 411 -17.48 -6.46 11.17
N ALA A 412 -17.98 -7.47 10.47
CA ALA A 412 -17.81 -7.59 9.02
C ALA A 412 -18.52 -6.47 8.25
N GLU A 413 -19.71 -6.05 8.67
CA GLU A 413 -20.43 -4.91 8.08
C GLU A 413 -19.62 -3.62 8.20
N LYS A 414 -19.05 -3.32 9.39
CA LYS A 414 -18.19 -2.16 9.62
C LYS A 414 -16.93 -2.21 8.75
N ALA A 415 -16.24 -3.36 8.65
CA ALA A 415 -15.09 -3.52 7.77
C ALA A 415 -15.45 -3.30 6.29
N ASN A 416 -16.62 -3.78 5.85
CA ASN A 416 -17.09 -3.57 4.47
C ASN A 416 -17.43 -2.11 4.16
N VAL A 417 -17.92 -1.32 5.12
CA VAL A 417 -18.13 0.12 4.94
C VAL A 417 -16.78 0.81 4.68
N ALA A 418 -15.77 0.53 5.51
CA ALA A 418 -14.43 1.07 5.34
C ALA A 418 -13.80 0.62 4.01
N ARG A 419 -13.95 -0.66 3.62
CA ARG A 419 -13.48 -1.17 2.33
C ARG A 419 -14.07 -0.40 1.16
N LYS A 420 -15.38 -0.17 1.13
CA LYS A 420 -16.04 0.58 0.05
C LYS A 420 -15.53 2.02 -0.04
N PHE A 421 -15.28 2.66 1.10
CA PHE A 421 -14.66 3.99 1.13
C PHE A 421 -13.25 3.96 0.51
N VAL A 422 -12.41 2.99 0.93
CA VAL A 422 -11.07 2.80 0.37
C VAL A 422 -11.11 2.58 -1.14
N GLU A 423 -11.96 1.68 -1.64
CA GLU A 423 -12.13 1.41 -3.08
C GLU A 423 -12.53 2.67 -3.86
N LYS A 424 -13.40 3.50 -3.29
CA LYS A 424 -13.79 4.78 -3.90
C LYS A 424 -12.65 5.78 -3.97
N GLN A 425 -11.85 5.89 -2.90
CA GLN A 425 -10.67 6.76 -2.91
C GLN A 425 -9.60 6.27 -3.90
N GLN A 426 -9.40 4.96 -4.00
CA GLN A 426 -8.50 4.37 -5.00
C GLN A 426 -8.95 4.68 -6.43
N GLU A 427 -10.24 4.60 -6.73
CA GLU A 427 -10.78 5.02 -8.03
C GLU A 427 -10.47 6.49 -8.34
N VAL A 428 -10.67 7.38 -7.38
CA VAL A 428 -10.37 8.82 -7.53
C VAL A 428 -8.88 9.04 -7.83
N THR A 429 -7.99 8.42 -7.07
CA THR A 429 -6.54 8.58 -7.25
C THR A 429 -6.04 8.01 -8.58
N MET A 430 -6.62 6.92 -9.06
CA MET A 430 -6.28 6.36 -10.37
C MET A 430 -6.79 7.22 -11.52
N LYS A 431 -7.95 7.88 -11.38
CA LYS A 431 -8.43 8.87 -12.36
C LYS A 431 -7.49 10.08 -12.44
N ILE A 432 -6.96 10.54 -11.30
CA ILE A 432 -5.94 11.62 -11.28
C ILE A 432 -4.68 11.15 -12.02
N LEU A 433 -4.15 9.98 -11.69
CA LEU A 433 -2.99 9.42 -12.40
C LEU A 433 -3.25 9.32 -13.90
N ALA A 434 -4.43 8.85 -14.32
CA ALA A 434 -4.81 8.76 -15.74
C ALA A 434 -4.75 10.13 -16.45
N GLY A 435 -5.20 11.19 -15.78
CA GLY A 435 -5.19 12.56 -16.33
C GLY A 435 -3.81 13.22 -16.38
N GLU A 436 -2.85 12.73 -15.58
CA GLU A 436 -1.48 13.24 -15.55
C GLU A 436 -0.50 12.44 -16.43
N LEU A 437 -0.96 11.33 -17.03
CA LEU A 437 -0.15 10.63 -18.02
C LEU A 437 -0.08 11.44 -19.33
N PRO A 438 1.12 11.61 -19.90
CA PRO A 438 1.25 12.27 -21.21
C PRO A 438 0.41 11.57 -22.28
N ASP A 439 -0.05 12.35 -23.26
CA ASP A 439 -0.65 11.77 -24.45
C ASP A 439 0.31 10.81 -25.13
N SER A 440 -0.24 9.74 -25.73
CA SER A 440 0.58 8.82 -26.54
C SER A 440 1.15 9.60 -27.70
N GLY A 441 2.45 9.86 -27.68
CA GLY A 441 3.15 10.61 -28.72
C GLY A 441 3.29 9.84 -30.02
#